data_23ab8e233d9caa9ec1d00234affff43f
#
_entry.id   23ab8e233d9caa9ec1d00234affff43f
#
_cell.length_a   1.000
_cell.length_b   1.000
_cell.length_c   1.000
_cell.angle_alpha   90.00
_cell.angle_beta   90.00
_cell.angle_gamma   90.00
#
_symmetry.space_group_name_H-M   'P 1'
#
loop_
_entity.id
_entity.type
_entity.pdbx_description
1 polymer ?
#
loop_
_entity_poly.entity_id
_entity_poly.type
_entity_poly.pdbx_seq_one_letter_code
_entity_poly.pdbx_strand_id
1 'polypeptide(L)'
;FVTVADVNKVKMYMKNFGEFYDDQISHASCIILSRTQNATEEKIAAAVAMLREKNPTATIVTTAWDALTGEQILKAMSTKDDFKAELIAMAAKANEEHAHEDEEEEHEHHHHHDHDDEHDEHCCCGHHHDHDDDDEDEHEHHHHHDHDDDDHDEHCCCGHHHHHHDHDADEVFTSWGVETAKKFSKADIEHALTELDTGNYGMILRSKGIVDGGADGWLEFDYVPGEWEVRARGADVGGKLVVIGSKLDEKGIAALFGC
;
A
#
# COMPACT_ATOMS: atom_id res chain seq x y z
N PHE A 1 -9.10 2.34 5.46
CA PHE A 1 -8.06 2.93 4.59
C PHE A 1 -8.70 3.68 3.43
N VAL A 2 -8.24 4.91 3.14
CA VAL A 2 -8.73 5.72 2.03
C VAL A 2 -7.57 6.04 1.11
N THR A 3 -7.74 5.76 -0.19
CA THR A 3 -6.74 6.05 -1.21
C THR A 3 -7.25 7.15 -2.13
N VAL A 4 -6.42 8.16 -2.39
CA VAL A 4 -6.70 9.17 -3.39
C VAL A 4 -5.86 8.88 -4.64
N ALA A 5 -6.52 8.65 -5.77
CA ALA A 5 -5.87 8.31 -7.02
C ALA A 5 -6.13 9.37 -8.10
N ASP A 6 -5.09 9.83 -8.79
CA ASP A 6 -5.23 10.73 -9.93
C ASP A 6 -5.74 9.95 -11.14
N VAL A 7 -6.94 10.28 -11.65
CA VAL A 7 -7.57 9.61 -12.79
C VAL A 7 -6.68 9.56 -14.03
N ASN A 8 -5.78 10.54 -14.18
CA ASN A 8 -4.87 10.61 -15.32
C ASN A 8 -3.64 9.70 -15.18
N LYS A 9 -3.33 9.24 -13.97
CA LYS A 9 -2.09 8.55 -13.62
C LYS A 9 -2.28 7.08 -13.23
N VAL A 10 -3.51 6.59 -13.00
CA VAL A 10 -3.81 5.22 -12.56
C VAL A 10 -3.03 4.18 -13.37
N LYS A 11 -3.18 4.19 -14.70
CA LYS A 11 -2.50 3.24 -15.59
C LYS A 11 -0.97 3.30 -15.50
N MET A 12 -0.44 4.52 -15.43
CA MET A 12 1.00 4.75 -15.36
C MET A 12 1.55 4.27 -14.01
N TYR A 13 0.86 4.54 -12.91
CA TYR A 13 1.30 4.17 -11.57
C TYR A 13 1.20 2.66 -11.34
N MET A 14 0.14 1.99 -11.80
CA MET A 14 0.04 0.54 -11.79
C MET A 14 1.22 -0.13 -12.53
N LYS A 15 1.61 0.43 -13.68
CA LYS A 15 2.72 -0.10 -14.47
C LYS A 15 4.09 0.11 -13.83
N ASN A 16 4.30 1.28 -13.22
CA ASN A 16 5.63 1.72 -12.81
C ASN A 16 5.94 1.45 -11.34
N PHE A 17 4.92 1.41 -10.49
CA PHE A 17 5.05 1.17 -9.05
C PHE A 17 4.47 -0.17 -8.61
N GLY A 18 3.94 -0.95 -9.56
CA GLY A 18 3.57 -2.35 -9.44
C GLY A 18 2.91 -2.68 -8.10
N GLU A 19 3.58 -3.51 -7.34
CA GLU A 19 3.10 -4.07 -6.08
C GLU A 19 2.76 -3.01 -5.03
N PHE A 20 3.58 -1.96 -4.89
CA PHE A 20 3.31 -0.87 -3.96
C PHE A 20 1.98 -0.15 -4.26
N TYR A 21 1.71 0.18 -5.54
CA TYR A 21 0.47 0.85 -5.92
C TYR A 21 -0.73 -0.10 -5.83
N ASP A 22 -0.54 -1.35 -6.22
CA ASP A 22 -1.56 -2.40 -6.13
C ASP A 22 -1.99 -2.64 -4.68
N ASP A 23 -1.03 -2.63 -3.75
CA ASP A 23 -1.29 -2.76 -2.32
C ASP A 23 -2.14 -1.60 -1.79
N GLN A 24 -1.79 -0.36 -2.14
CA GLN A 24 -2.58 0.83 -1.78
C GLN A 24 -4.02 0.79 -2.30
N ILE A 25 -4.24 0.18 -3.46
CA ILE A 25 -5.57 0.06 -4.05
C ILE A 25 -6.34 -1.12 -3.44
N SER A 26 -5.71 -2.29 -3.30
CA SER A 26 -6.37 -3.51 -2.83
C SER A 26 -6.88 -3.42 -1.40
N HIS A 27 -6.16 -2.73 -0.53
CA HIS A 27 -6.52 -2.55 0.88
C HIS A 27 -7.43 -1.34 1.15
N ALA A 28 -7.69 -0.50 0.16
CA ALA A 28 -8.58 0.64 0.33
C ALA A 28 -10.03 0.22 0.59
N SER A 29 -10.66 0.80 1.60
CA SER A 29 -12.12 0.74 1.78
C SER A 29 -12.86 1.77 0.92
N CYS A 30 -12.19 2.89 0.64
CA CYS A 30 -12.69 3.95 -0.22
C CYS A 30 -11.57 4.46 -1.12
N ILE A 31 -11.85 4.62 -2.41
CA ILE A 31 -10.94 5.20 -3.39
C ILE A 31 -11.58 6.48 -3.94
N ILE A 32 -10.92 7.61 -3.81
CA ILE A 32 -11.39 8.88 -4.33
C ILE A 32 -10.56 9.22 -5.57
N LEU A 33 -11.22 9.29 -6.73
CA LEU A 33 -10.57 9.75 -7.95
C LEU A 33 -10.46 11.27 -7.95
N SER A 34 -9.25 11.78 -7.97
CA SER A 34 -8.96 13.20 -8.11
C SER A 34 -8.81 13.59 -9.59
N ARG A 35 -8.92 14.89 -9.87
CA ARG A 35 -8.77 15.51 -11.22
C ARG A 35 -9.79 15.04 -12.26
N THR A 36 -10.92 14.52 -11.82
CA THR A 36 -12.00 14.06 -12.69
C THR A 36 -12.67 15.19 -13.46
N GLN A 37 -12.63 16.43 -12.95
CA GLN A 37 -13.18 17.61 -13.62
C GLN A 37 -12.53 17.89 -15.00
N ASN A 38 -11.30 17.44 -15.20
CA ASN A 38 -10.53 17.65 -16.44
C ASN A 38 -10.39 16.36 -17.28
N ALA A 39 -11.09 15.29 -16.90
CA ALA A 39 -11.03 14.01 -17.60
C ALA A 39 -12.34 13.73 -18.36
N THR A 40 -12.22 13.01 -19.48
CA THR A 40 -13.42 12.55 -20.20
C THR A 40 -14.08 11.38 -19.45
N GLU A 41 -15.37 11.16 -19.71
CA GLU A 41 -16.11 10.05 -19.08
C GLU A 41 -15.49 8.68 -19.40
N GLU A 42 -14.99 8.48 -20.63
CA GLU A 42 -14.31 7.26 -21.03
C GLU A 42 -13.03 7.02 -20.24
N LYS A 43 -12.29 8.09 -19.95
CA LYS A 43 -11.06 8.02 -19.16
C LYS A 43 -11.35 7.70 -17.70
N ILE A 44 -12.40 8.29 -17.13
CA ILE A 44 -12.88 7.98 -15.78
C ILE A 44 -13.33 6.52 -15.72
N ALA A 45 -14.14 6.07 -16.69
CA ALA A 45 -14.60 4.69 -16.75
C ALA A 45 -13.45 3.68 -16.88
N ALA A 46 -12.44 3.98 -17.70
CA ALA A 46 -11.25 3.15 -17.83
C ALA A 46 -10.44 3.06 -16.53
N ALA A 47 -10.27 4.19 -15.84
CA ALA A 47 -9.61 4.20 -14.54
C ALA A 47 -10.38 3.38 -13.48
N VAL A 48 -11.70 3.54 -13.43
CA VAL A 48 -12.58 2.75 -12.53
C VAL A 48 -12.47 1.26 -12.84
N ALA A 49 -12.47 0.85 -14.12
CA ALA A 49 -12.33 -0.55 -14.49
C ALA A 49 -11.00 -1.15 -13.98
N MET A 50 -9.87 -0.46 -14.19
CA MET A 50 -8.56 -0.89 -13.70
C MET A 50 -8.52 -1.00 -12.16
N LEU A 51 -9.12 -0.05 -11.45
CA LEU A 51 -9.19 -0.07 -9.99
C LEU A 51 -10.06 -1.22 -9.48
N ARG A 52 -11.17 -1.53 -10.18
CA ARG A 52 -12.06 -2.65 -9.86
C ARG A 52 -11.42 -4.02 -10.05
N GLU A 53 -10.51 -4.17 -11.00
CA GLU A 53 -9.72 -5.41 -11.16
C GLU A 53 -8.88 -5.70 -9.91
N LYS A 54 -8.36 -4.66 -9.25
CA LYS A 54 -7.55 -4.78 -8.04
C LYS A 54 -8.38 -4.79 -6.75
N ASN A 55 -9.47 -4.03 -6.71
CA ASN A 55 -10.35 -3.94 -5.55
C ASN A 55 -11.82 -3.91 -5.98
N PRO A 56 -12.48 -5.08 -6.03
CA PRO A 56 -13.89 -5.18 -6.43
C PRO A 56 -14.88 -4.57 -5.44
N THR A 57 -14.49 -4.39 -4.17
CA THR A 57 -15.40 -4.03 -3.06
C THR A 57 -15.29 -2.59 -2.58
N ALA A 58 -14.19 -1.87 -2.87
CA ALA A 58 -14.02 -0.49 -2.41
C ALA A 58 -15.12 0.44 -2.92
N THR A 59 -15.53 1.41 -2.13
CA THR A 59 -16.33 2.53 -2.62
C THR A 59 -15.45 3.40 -3.51
N ILE A 60 -15.83 3.64 -4.78
CA ILE A 60 -15.08 4.51 -5.69
C ILE A 60 -15.86 5.80 -5.91
N VAL A 61 -15.29 6.93 -5.51
CA VAL A 61 -15.84 8.26 -5.71
C VAL A 61 -15.25 8.87 -6.99
N THR A 62 -16.10 9.15 -7.96
CA THR A 62 -15.72 9.73 -9.27
C THR A 62 -16.15 11.17 -9.47
N THR A 63 -16.91 11.71 -8.51
CA THR A 63 -17.41 13.09 -8.54
C THR A 63 -16.25 14.08 -8.53
N ALA A 64 -16.34 15.13 -9.32
CA ALA A 64 -15.35 16.20 -9.37
C ALA A 64 -15.11 16.80 -7.98
N TRP A 65 -13.84 17.09 -7.66
CA TRP A 65 -13.43 17.46 -6.31
C TRP A 65 -14.12 18.73 -5.79
N ASP A 66 -14.32 19.70 -6.65
CA ASP A 66 -15.01 20.96 -6.37
C ASP A 66 -16.53 20.83 -6.20
N ALA A 67 -17.11 19.70 -6.63
CA ALA A 67 -18.50 19.36 -6.42
C ALA A 67 -18.73 18.45 -5.18
N LEU A 68 -17.66 18.02 -4.48
CA LEU A 68 -17.74 17.20 -3.29
C LEU A 68 -17.81 18.05 -2.02
N THR A 69 -18.77 17.73 -1.14
CA THR A 69 -18.79 18.27 0.22
C THR A 69 -18.03 17.37 1.19
N GLY A 70 -17.52 17.93 2.29
CA GLY A 70 -16.86 17.15 3.34
C GLY A 70 -17.75 16.04 3.91
N GLU A 71 -19.07 16.29 4.01
CA GLU A 71 -20.04 15.30 4.46
C GLU A 71 -20.17 14.11 3.51
N GLN A 72 -20.19 14.36 2.19
CA GLN A 72 -20.22 13.30 1.19
C GLN A 72 -18.93 12.45 1.22
N ILE A 73 -17.77 13.07 1.43
CA ILE A 73 -16.50 12.37 1.59
C ILE A 73 -16.54 11.49 2.84
N LEU A 74 -16.95 12.02 3.99
CA LEU A 74 -17.10 11.25 5.23
C LEU A 74 -18.06 10.07 5.07
N LYS A 75 -19.19 10.28 4.41
CA LYS A 75 -20.13 9.21 4.12
C LYS A 75 -19.54 8.12 3.26
N ALA A 76 -18.81 8.47 2.19
CA ALA A 76 -18.14 7.51 1.32
C ALA A 76 -17.08 6.68 2.07
N MET A 77 -16.37 7.31 3.03
CA MET A 77 -15.39 6.63 3.89
C MET A 77 -16.04 5.68 4.89
N SER A 78 -17.24 5.99 5.38
CA SER A 78 -17.96 5.22 6.41
C SER A 78 -18.78 4.06 5.84
N THR A 79 -19.08 4.03 4.55
CA THR A 79 -20.01 3.07 3.92
C THR A 79 -19.62 1.60 4.15
N LYS A 80 -18.32 1.31 4.32
CA LYS A 80 -17.86 -0.06 4.57
C LYS A 80 -18.02 -0.50 6.03
N ASP A 81 -17.97 0.44 6.97
CA ASP A 81 -18.21 0.15 8.39
C ASP A 81 -19.67 -0.17 8.63
N ASP A 82 -20.61 0.53 7.97
CA ASP A 82 -22.03 0.24 8.03
C ASP A 82 -22.35 -1.17 7.49
N PHE A 83 -21.74 -1.57 6.36
CA PHE A 83 -21.92 -2.91 5.79
C PHE A 83 -21.33 -4.01 6.68
N LYS A 84 -20.18 -3.76 7.30
CA LYS A 84 -19.58 -4.69 8.25
C LYS A 84 -20.44 -4.83 9.51
N ALA A 85 -20.99 -3.73 10.01
CA ALA A 85 -21.91 -3.74 11.15
C ALA A 85 -23.20 -4.49 10.81
N GLU A 86 -23.73 -4.32 9.59
CA GLU A 86 -24.89 -5.04 9.08
C GLU A 86 -24.64 -6.54 8.95
N LEU A 87 -23.46 -6.95 8.41
CA LEU A 87 -23.08 -8.36 8.34
C LEU A 87 -22.90 -9.00 9.72
N ILE A 88 -22.31 -8.27 10.69
CA ILE A 88 -22.21 -8.74 12.07
C ILE A 88 -23.58 -8.90 12.70
N ALA A 89 -24.50 -7.97 12.48
CA ALA A 89 -25.87 -8.03 12.96
C ALA A 89 -26.64 -9.20 12.33
N MET A 90 -26.46 -9.46 11.03
CA MET A 90 -27.06 -10.61 10.34
C MET A 90 -26.50 -11.94 10.86
N ALA A 91 -25.20 -12.04 11.10
CA ALA A 91 -24.58 -13.23 11.67
C ALA A 91 -25.04 -13.50 13.11
N ALA A 92 -25.16 -12.44 13.93
CA ALA A 92 -25.67 -12.54 15.30
C ALA A 92 -27.14 -13.05 15.30
N LYS A 93 -27.97 -12.52 14.39
CA LYS A 93 -29.36 -12.94 14.26
C LYS A 93 -29.52 -14.40 13.80
N ALA A 94 -28.66 -14.83 12.83
CA ALA A 94 -28.65 -16.23 12.40
C ALA A 94 -28.23 -17.17 13.53
N ASN A 95 -27.29 -16.78 14.39
CA ASN A 95 -26.90 -17.56 15.56
C ASN A 95 -27.98 -17.61 16.65
N GLU A 96 -28.77 -16.54 16.81
CA GLU A 96 -29.93 -16.55 17.73
C GLU A 96 -31.06 -17.48 17.22
N GLU A 97 -31.29 -17.50 15.89
CA GLU A 97 -32.28 -18.39 15.27
C GLU A 97 -31.89 -19.87 15.42
N HIS A 98 -30.61 -20.23 15.30
CA HIS A 98 -30.13 -21.60 15.55
C HIS A 98 -30.13 -21.99 17.02
N ALA A 99 -29.94 -21.06 17.95
CA ALA A 99 -29.99 -21.35 19.39
C ALA A 99 -31.40 -21.67 19.87
N HIS A 100 -32.47 -21.27 19.17
CA HIS A 100 -33.85 -21.59 19.49
C HIS A 100 -34.31 -22.94 18.89
N GLU A 101 -33.64 -23.50 17.89
CA GLU A 101 -33.97 -24.81 17.33
C GLU A 101 -33.43 -25.98 18.18
N ASP A 102 -32.40 -25.74 19.01
CA ASP A 102 -31.79 -26.78 19.86
C ASP A 102 -32.52 -27.00 21.22
N GLU A 103 -33.54 -26.18 21.60
CA GLU A 103 -34.25 -26.33 22.85
C GLU A 103 -35.53 -27.25 22.79
N GLU A 104 -35.89 -27.79 21.63
CA GLU A 104 -37.10 -28.62 21.49
C GLU A 104 -36.85 -30.13 21.31
N GLU A 105 -35.63 -30.65 21.34
CA GLU A 105 -35.36 -32.10 21.28
C GLU A 105 -34.62 -32.64 22.50
N GLU A 106 -35.19 -32.50 23.71
CA GLU A 106 -34.88 -33.40 24.83
C GLU A 106 -35.83 -34.60 24.79
N HIS A 107 -35.49 -35.62 24.02
CA HIS A 107 -36.05 -36.96 24.18
C HIS A 107 -35.03 -37.91 24.78
N GLU A 108 -35.41 -38.40 25.97
CA GLU A 108 -34.80 -39.47 26.73
C GLU A 108 -34.47 -40.68 25.84
N HIS A 109 -33.25 -41.12 25.85
CA HIS A 109 -32.86 -42.48 25.60
C HIS A 109 -31.77 -42.96 26.57
N HIS A 110 -32.24 -43.67 27.62
CA HIS A 110 -31.43 -44.57 28.40
C HIS A 110 -30.99 -45.74 27.53
N HIS A 111 -29.70 -45.93 27.36
CA HIS A 111 -29.13 -47.23 27.08
C HIS A 111 -27.85 -47.44 27.89
N HIS A 112 -28.00 -48.41 28.87
CA HIS A 112 -26.91 -49.12 29.49
C HIS A 112 -26.22 -49.99 28.45
N HIS A 113 -24.89 -49.94 28.33
CA HIS A 113 -24.05 -51.04 27.97
C HIS A 113 -22.71 -50.89 28.67
N ASP A 114 -22.51 -51.80 29.66
CA ASP A 114 -21.20 -52.22 30.15
C ASP A 114 -20.49 -52.98 29.02
N HIS A 115 -19.28 -52.62 28.74
CA HIS A 115 -18.24 -53.55 28.27
C HIS A 115 -16.85 -52.98 28.55
N ASP A 116 -16.13 -53.73 29.38
CA ASP A 116 -14.71 -53.75 29.56
C ASP A 116 -14.01 -54.07 28.21
N ASP A 117 -12.88 -53.46 27.96
CA ASP A 117 -11.59 -54.04 27.65
C ASP A 117 -10.65 -53.04 26.95
N GLU A 118 -9.58 -52.81 27.64
CA GLU A 118 -8.17 -52.70 27.28
C GLU A 118 -7.79 -52.52 25.79
N HIS A 119 -6.97 -51.48 25.54
CA HIS A 119 -5.65 -51.51 24.92
C HIS A 119 -5.26 -50.17 24.28
N ASP A 120 -4.23 -49.61 24.87
CA ASP A 120 -2.94 -49.17 24.30
C ASP A 120 -2.89 -48.10 23.20
N GLU A 121 -2.25 -47.01 23.66
CA GLU A 121 -1.06 -46.36 23.11
C GLU A 121 -1.23 -45.52 21.81
N HIS A 122 -1.02 -44.30 21.82
CA HIS A 122 0.10 -43.40 21.74
C HIS A 122 -0.36 -41.97 21.42
N CYS A 123 -0.27 -41.14 22.38
CA CYS A 123 -0.31 -39.72 22.13
C CYS A 123 1.06 -39.10 22.47
N CYS A 124 1.78 -38.67 21.46
CA CYS A 124 3.07 -38.00 21.63
C CYS A 124 2.92 -36.52 21.34
N CYS A 125 2.76 -35.74 22.38
CA CYS A 125 3.06 -34.32 22.33
C CYS A 125 3.77 -33.94 23.64
N GLY A 126 4.91 -33.32 23.46
CA GLY A 126 5.60 -32.61 24.54
C GLY A 126 7.04 -33.01 24.71
N HIS A 127 7.94 -32.24 24.14
CA HIS A 127 9.31 -32.14 24.65
C HIS A 127 9.73 -30.67 24.60
N HIS A 128 9.74 -30.09 25.80
CA HIS A 128 10.64 -29.03 26.18
C HIS A 128 12.02 -29.62 26.38
N HIS A 129 13.04 -29.01 25.83
CA HIS A 129 14.40 -29.13 26.31
C HIS A 129 15.06 -27.76 26.26
N ASP A 130 15.23 -27.20 27.44
CA ASP A 130 16.30 -26.27 27.77
C ASP A 130 17.58 -27.09 27.87
N HIS A 131 18.63 -26.68 27.20
CA HIS A 131 20.03 -26.96 27.59
C HIS A 131 20.93 -25.84 27.06
N ASP A 132 21.46 -25.07 28.01
CA ASP A 132 22.72 -24.35 27.90
C ASP A 132 23.83 -25.41 27.76
N ASP A 133 24.82 -25.11 26.93
CA ASP A 133 26.25 -25.10 27.21
C ASP A 133 27.10 -25.24 25.95
N ASP A 134 28.14 -24.42 25.97
CA ASP A 134 29.31 -24.26 25.12
C ASP A 134 29.87 -25.56 24.51
N ASP A 135 30.37 -25.49 23.23
CA ASP A 135 31.78 -25.71 22.90
C ASP A 135 31.99 -25.71 21.35
N GLU A 136 33.12 -25.14 20.99
CA GLU A 136 33.69 -25.06 19.65
C GLU A 136 34.01 -26.45 19.10
N ASP A 137 33.80 -26.68 17.77
CA ASP A 137 34.77 -27.33 16.90
C ASP A 137 34.34 -27.40 15.43
N GLU A 138 35.31 -27.09 14.57
CA GLU A 138 35.28 -27.17 13.11
C GLU A 138 35.11 -28.61 12.63
N HIS A 139 34.21 -28.87 11.66
CA HIS A 139 34.40 -29.94 10.68
C HIS A 139 33.62 -29.72 9.38
N GLU A 140 34.40 -29.58 8.28
CA GLU A 140 33.95 -29.73 6.91
C GLU A 140 33.47 -31.17 6.64
N HIS A 141 32.28 -31.32 6.08
CA HIS A 141 31.95 -32.52 5.30
C HIS A 141 31.07 -32.21 4.11
N HIS A 142 31.65 -32.38 2.93
CA HIS A 142 30.96 -32.57 1.66
C HIS A 142 30.24 -33.92 1.65
N HIS A 143 28.97 -33.93 1.28
CA HIS A 143 28.33 -35.11 0.71
C HIS A 143 27.41 -34.71 -0.44
N HIS A 144 27.82 -35.11 -1.64
CA HIS A 144 26.95 -35.34 -2.81
C HIS A 144 26.10 -36.56 -2.56
N HIS A 145 24.81 -36.49 -2.82
CA HIS A 145 23.98 -37.62 -3.20
C HIS A 145 22.98 -37.18 -4.26
N ASP A 146 23.25 -37.70 -5.48
CA ASP A 146 22.25 -37.91 -6.51
C ASP A 146 21.36 -39.09 -6.09
N HIS A 147 20.05 -38.93 -6.18
CA HIS A 147 19.12 -40.05 -6.34
C HIS A 147 17.87 -39.60 -7.07
N ASP A 148 17.63 -40.32 -8.16
CA ASP A 148 16.47 -40.29 -9.03
C ASP A 148 15.23 -40.90 -8.36
N ASP A 149 14.08 -40.40 -8.81
CA ASP A 149 12.76 -41.01 -8.96
C ASP A 149 12.15 -41.84 -7.80
N ASP A 150 10.99 -41.38 -7.31
CA ASP A 150 9.70 -42.09 -7.46
C ASP A 150 8.56 -41.39 -6.70
N ASP A 151 7.41 -41.36 -7.34
CA ASP A 151 6.10 -40.92 -6.91
C ASP A 151 5.70 -41.34 -5.49
N HIS A 152 5.19 -40.38 -4.68
CA HIS A 152 4.10 -40.66 -3.74
C HIS A 152 3.41 -39.34 -3.32
N ASP A 153 2.15 -39.22 -3.76
CA ASP A 153 1.15 -38.30 -3.21
C ASP A 153 0.96 -38.55 -1.71
N GLU A 154 1.24 -37.58 -0.88
CA GLU A 154 0.57 -37.40 0.43
C GLU A 154 0.55 -35.91 0.82
N HIS A 155 -0.67 -35.42 0.96
CA HIS A 155 -1.01 -34.07 1.41
C HIS A 155 -0.38 -33.75 2.77
N CYS A 156 0.68 -32.96 2.78
CA CYS A 156 1.16 -32.29 3.97
C CYS A 156 0.59 -30.88 4.04
N CYS A 157 -0.37 -30.65 4.94
CA CYS A 157 -0.91 -29.32 5.26
C CYS A 157 0.11 -28.50 6.05
N CYS A 158 1.25 -28.20 5.44
CA CYS A 158 2.17 -27.20 5.97
C CYS A 158 1.74 -25.85 5.45
N GLY A 159 1.10 -25.05 6.31
CA GLY A 159 0.79 -23.67 6.01
C GLY A 159 2.05 -22.93 5.56
N HIS A 160 2.14 -22.68 4.26
CA HIS A 160 3.12 -21.76 3.73
C HIS A 160 2.73 -20.38 4.22
N HIS A 161 3.39 -19.90 5.26
CA HIS A 161 3.44 -18.48 5.54
C HIS A 161 4.15 -17.83 4.35
N HIS A 162 3.35 -17.33 3.42
CA HIS A 162 3.83 -16.35 2.47
C HIS A 162 4.23 -15.13 3.31
N HIS A 163 5.53 -14.98 3.52
CA HIS A 163 6.07 -13.69 3.90
C HIS A 163 5.78 -12.76 2.73
N HIS A 164 4.68 -12.02 2.82
CA HIS A 164 4.52 -10.81 2.05
C HIS A 164 5.68 -9.91 2.47
N HIS A 165 6.65 -9.74 1.60
CA HIS A 165 7.57 -8.65 1.69
C HIS A 165 6.73 -7.40 1.42
N ASP A 166 6.24 -6.76 2.48
CA ASP A 166 5.73 -5.41 2.39
C ASP A 166 6.90 -4.57 1.90
N HIS A 167 6.92 -4.26 0.61
CA HIS A 167 7.88 -3.31 0.07
C HIS A 167 7.55 -1.95 0.69
N ASP A 168 8.37 -1.56 1.64
CA ASP A 168 8.24 -0.28 2.31
C ASP A 168 8.33 0.85 1.27
N ALA A 169 7.62 1.95 1.48
CA ALA A 169 7.64 3.10 0.57
C ALA A 169 9.08 3.58 0.28
N ASP A 170 9.98 3.44 1.24
CA ASP A 170 11.39 3.80 1.14
C ASP A 170 12.19 2.91 0.18
N GLU A 171 11.73 1.70 -0.13
CA GLU A 171 12.34 0.84 -1.15
C GLU A 171 11.97 1.27 -2.58
N VAL A 172 10.78 1.85 -2.75
CA VAL A 172 10.25 2.25 -4.06
C VAL A 172 10.57 3.70 -4.38
N PHE A 173 10.56 4.57 -3.36
CA PHE A 173 10.73 6.00 -3.51
C PHE A 173 11.96 6.49 -2.76
N THR A 174 12.66 7.42 -3.41
CA THR A 174 13.77 8.16 -2.82
C THR A 174 13.45 9.65 -2.80
N SER A 175 14.08 10.37 -1.89
CA SER A 175 13.98 11.82 -1.83
C SER A 175 15.37 12.44 -1.88
N TRP A 176 15.55 13.38 -2.81
CA TRP A 176 16.69 14.27 -2.81
C TRP A 176 16.28 15.59 -2.20
N GLY A 177 17.06 16.12 -1.28
CA GLY A 177 16.79 17.39 -0.62
C GLY A 177 18.07 18.17 -0.35
N VAL A 178 17.99 19.49 -0.45
CA VAL A 178 19.10 20.39 -0.18
C VAL A 178 18.65 21.68 0.46
N GLU A 179 19.44 22.20 1.39
CA GLU A 179 19.37 23.57 1.85
C GLU A 179 20.37 24.42 1.06
N THR A 180 19.94 25.59 0.61
CA THR A 180 20.78 26.44 -0.26
C THR A 180 20.59 27.92 0.04
N ALA A 181 21.69 28.66 -0.04
CA ALA A 181 21.67 30.15 -0.01
C ALA A 181 21.68 30.77 -1.42
N LYS A 182 21.64 29.91 -2.47
CA LYS A 182 21.63 30.37 -3.86
C LYS A 182 20.33 31.11 -4.15
N LYS A 183 20.44 32.17 -4.95
CA LYS A 183 19.31 32.93 -5.47
C LYS A 183 18.86 32.38 -6.81
N PHE A 184 17.58 32.31 -7.01
CA PHE A 184 16.96 31.79 -8.24
C PHE A 184 15.99 32.83 -8.79
N SER A 185 16.10 33.18 -10.05
CA SER A 185 14.98 33.86 -10.69
C SER A 185 13.77 32.93 -10.85
N LYS A 186 12.59 33.52 -11.02
CA LYS A 186 11.38 32.71 -11.34
C LYS A 186 11.59 31.85 -12.59
N ALA A 187 12.26 32.39 -13.60
CA ALA A 187 12.56 31.71 -14.83
C ALA A 187 13.52 30.49 -14.64
N ASP A 188 14.48 30.59 -13.72
CA ASP A 188 15.37 29.47 -13.40
C ASP A 188 14.60 28.31 -12.80
N ILE A 189 13.65 28.60 -11.90
CA ILE A 189 12.78 27.58 -11.29
C ILE A 189 11.84 26.97 -12.32
N GLU A 190 11.16 27.78 -13.13
CA GLU A 190 10.25 27.29 -14.18
C GLU A 190 11.00 26.40 -15.19
N HIS A 191 12.22 26.75 -15.55
CA HIS A 191 13.09 25.92 -16.39
C HIS A 191 13.40 24.59 -15.70
N ALA A 192 13.84 24.61 -14.45
CA ALA A 192 14.17 23.39 -13.71
C ALA A 192 12.94 22.45 -13.58
N LEU A 193 11.75 22.99 -13.30
CA LEU A 193 10.53 22.20 -13.23
C LEU A 193 10.12 21.62 -14.58
N THR A 194 10.35 22.34 -15.68
CA THR A 194 10.13 21.84 -17.04
C THR A 194 11.07 20.68 -17.35
N GLU A 195 12.35 20.80 -16.97
CA GLU A 195 13.34 19.75 -17.15
C GLU A 195 13.01 18.50 -16.32
N LEU A 196 12.56 18.64 -15.08
CA LEU A 196 12.10 17.51 -14.25
C LEU A 196 10.97 16.72 -14.90
N ASP A 197 10.14 17.37 -15.71
CA ASP A 197 8.99 16.71 -16.41
C ASP A 197 9.41 15.88 -17.62
N THR A 198 10.67 16.01 -18.09
CA THR A 198 11.18 15.27 -19.25
C THR A 198 11.40 13.78 -19.00
N GLY A 199 11.49 13.36 -17.73
CA GLY A 199 11.83 12.00 -17.32
C GLY A 199 13.33 11.68 -17.35
N ASN A 200 14.20 12.63 -17.69
CA ASN A 200 15.66 12.43 -17.74
C ASN A 200 16.30 12.30 -16.35
N TYR A 201 15.60 12.72 -15.30
CA TYR A 201 16.07 12.75 -13.90
C TYR A 201 15.50 11.65 -13.03
N GLY A 202 14.93 10.62 -13.64
CA GLY A 202 14.15 9.57 -12.99
C GLY A 202 12.65 9.83 -13.06
N MET A 203 11.87 9.03 -12.36
CA MET A 203 10.42 9.23 -12.30
C MET A 203 10.08 10.15 -11.14
N ILE A 204 9.95 11.43 -11.43
CA ILE A 204 9.61 12.44 -10.43
C ILE A 204 8.13 12.33 -10.10
N LEU A 205 7.81 12.26 -8.81
CA LEU A 205 6.42 12.26 -8.32
C LEU A 205 6.02 13.61 -7.76
N ARG A 206 6.94 14.28 -7.11
CA ARG A 206 6.72 15.58 -6.49
C ARG A 206 8.02 16.35 -6.34
N SER A 207 7.95 17.66 -6.51
CA SER A 207 9.00 18.55 -6.06
C SER A 207 8.37 19.75 -5.36
N LYS A 208 9.02 20.21 -4.33
CA LYS A 208 8.67 21.43 -3.60
C LYS A 208 9.92 22.20 -3.27
N GLY A 209 9.78 23.51 -3.19
CA GLY A 209 10.87 24.33 -2.71
C GLY A 209 10.45 25.73 -2.32
N ILE A 210 11.30 26.31 -1.51
CA ILE A 210 11.24 27.70 -1.08
C ILE A 210 12.65 28.25 -1.32
N VAL A 211 12.78 29.32 -2.08
CA VAL A 211 14.09 29.85 -2.46
C VAL A 211 14.09 31.39 -2.41
N ASP A 212 15.26 31.97 -2.20
CA ASP A 212 15.48 33.40 -2.33
C ASP A 212 15.42 33.78 -3.82
N GLY A 213 14.40 34.52 -4.22
CA GLY A 213 14.20 35.05 -5.57
C GLY A 213 15.01 36.31 -5.88
N GLY A 214 15.86 36.79 -4.97
CA GLY A 214 16.63 38.03 -5.12
C GLY A 214 15.72 39.26 -5.17
N ALA A 215 15.64 39.90 -6.32
CA ALA A 215 14.80 41.09 -6.55
C ALA A 215 13.29 40.77 -6.49
N ASP A 216 12.91 39.53 -6.81
CA ASP A 216 11.52 39.05 -6.81
C ASP A 216 11.03 38.63 -5.42
N GLY A 217 11.89 38.75 -4.38
CA GLY A 217 11.59 38.30 -3.04
C GLY A 217 11.69 36.76 -2.93
N TRP A 218 11.02 36.19 -1.94
CA TRP A 218 11.00 34.74 -1.78
C TRP A 218 9.98 34.08 -2.70
N LEU A 219 10.40 33.00 -3.32
CA LEU A 219 9.58 32.17 -4.22
C LEU A 219 9.31 30.81 -3.57
N GLU A 220 8.10 30.33 -3.76
CA GLU A 220 7.68 28.98 -3.43
C GLU A 220 7.21 28.28 -4.69
N PHE A 221 7.57 27.03 -4.86
CA PHE A 221 7.07 26.24 -5.96
C PHE A 221 6.56 24.87 -5.50
N ASP A 222 5.58 24.39 -6.20
CA ASP A 222 5.04 23.03 -6.14
C ASP A 222 5.04 22.45 -7.54
N TYR A 223 5.46 21.16 -7.65
CA TYR A 223 5.47 20.40 -8.89
C TYR A 223 4.86 19.02 -8.64
N VAL A 224 4.03 18.59 -9.56
CA VAL A 224 3.66 17.20 -9.81
C VAL A 224 3.77 16.95 -11.31
N PRO A 225 3.95 15.69 -11.80
CA PRO A 225 4.14 15.41 -13.22
C PRO A 225 3.08 16.06 -14.12
N GLY A 226 3.52 16.91 -15.03
CA GLY A 226 2.68 17.65 -15.97
C GLY A 226 2.02 18.93 -15.43
N GLU A 227 2.33 19.34 -14.17
CA GLU A 227 1.72 20.52 -13.57
C GLU A 227 2.63 21.10 -12.49
N TRP A 228 2.89 22.40 -12.56
CA TRP A 228 3.63 23.13 -11.53
C TRP A 228 3.16 24.56 -11.39
N GLU A 229 3.48 25.14 -10.26
CA GLU A 229 3.21 26.55 -9.94
C GLU A 229 4.41 27.15 -9.23
N VAL A 230 4.77 28.38 -9.61
CA VAL A 230 5.77 29.21 -8.91
C VAL A 230 5.09 30.49 -8.47
N ARG A 231 5.06 30.74 -7.17
CA ARG A 231 4.38 31.86 -6.54
C ARG A 231 5.29 32.65 -5.58
N ALA A 232 5.01 33.93 -5.42
CA ALA A 232 5.67 34.70 -4.40
C ALA A 232 5.18 34.32 -3.00
N ARG A 233 6.10 34.37 -2.02
CA ARG A 233 5.78 34.17 -0.60
C ARG A 233 6.51 35.16 0.32
N GLY A 234 6.18 35.14 1.60
CA GLY A 234 6.93 35.85 2.63
C GLY A 234 8.34 35.28 2.84
N ALA A 235 9.23 36.10 3.41
CA ALA A 235 10.60 35.72 3.70
C ALA A 235 10.71 34.44 4.56
N ASP A 236 11.74 33.64 4.28
CA ASP A 236 12.09 32.45 5.04
C ASP A 236 13.55 32.53 5.53
N VAL A 237 13.98 31.61 6.38
CA VAL A 237 15.32 31.59 6.99
C VAL A 237 16.38 31.07 6.01
N GLY A 238 16.02 30.25 5.04
CA GLY A 238 16.93 29.68 4.05
C GLY A 238 16.19 28.98 2.92
N GLY A 239 16.85 28.85 1.78
CA GLY A 239 16.32 28.11 0.65
C GLY A 239 16.29 26.60 0.93
N LYS A 240 15.23 25.93 0.52
CA LYS A 240 15.03 24.47 0.67
C LYS A 240 14.41 23.92 -0.60
N LEU A 241 15.00 22.84 -1.11
CA LEU A 241 14.54 22.15 -2.30
C LEU A 241 14.38 20.67 -1.96
N VAL A 242 13.29 20.06 -2.40
CA VAL A 242 13.03 18.63 -2.25
C VAL A 242 12.47 18.07 -3.55
N VAL A 243 13.00 16.96 -4.00
CA VAL A 243 12.49 16.17 -5.12
C VAL A 243 12.26 14.74 -4.64
N ILE A 244 11.07 14.23 -4.86
CA ILE A 244 10.63 12.88 -4.47
C ILE A 244 10.29 12.10 -5.73
N GLY A 245 10.77 10.86 -5.83
CA GLY A 245 10.48 10.02 -6.96
C GLY A 245 11.13 8.64 -6.87
N SER A 246 11.11 7.93 -7.97
CA SER A 246 11.76 6.62 -8.09
C SER A 246 12.92 6.70 -9.07
N LYS A 247 14.04 6.04 -8.74
CA LYS A 247 15.26 5.99 -9.56
C LYS A 247 15.79 7.39 -9.91
N LEU A 248 15.88 8.26 -8.91
CA LEU A 248 16.31 9.64 -9.07
C LEU A 248 17.80 9.71 -9.52
N ASP A 249 18.08 10.53 -10.53
CA ASP A 249 19.44 11.00 -10.82
C ASP A 249 19.76 12.21 -9.92
N GLU A 250 20.17 11.94 -8.69
CA GLU A 250 20.47 12.97 -7.69
C GLU A 250 21.54 13.94 -8.14
N LYS A 251 22.54 13.45 -8.90
CA LYS A 251 23.63 14.30 -9.43
C LYS A 251 23.13 15.21 -10.53
N GLY A 252 22.29 14.69 -11.41
CA GLY A 252 21.63 15.47 -12.44
C GLY A 252 20.71 16.53 -11.84
N ILE A 253 19.93 16.17 -10.82
CA ILE A 253 19.03 17.09 -10.08
C ILE A 253 19.84 18.19 -9.38
N ALA A 254 20.91 17.85 -8.68
CA ALA A 254 21.81 18.83 -8.05
C ALA A 254 22.40 19.81 -9.09
N ALA A 255 22.88 19.28 -10.22
CA ALA A 255 23.39 20.11 -11.31
C ALA A 255 22.31 21.02 -11.92
N LEU A 256 21.07 20.51 -12.09
CA LEU A 256 19.95 21.28 -12.63
C LEU A 256 19.60 22.48 -11.75
N PHE A 257 19.58 22.30 -10.44
CA PHE A 257 19.38 23.40 -9.48
C PHE A 257 20.69 24.17 -9.21
N GLY A 258 21.84 23.64 -9.62
CA GLY A 258 23.16 24.25 -9.40
C GLY A 258 23.54 24.31 -7.93
N CYS A 259 23.23 23.26 -7.20
CA CYS A 259 23.48 23.06 -5.77
C CYS A 259 24.50 21.95 -5.54
#